data_1365b579c836f81745ae4f603e7710a5
#
_entry.id   1365b579c836f81745ae4f603e7710a5
#
_cell.length_a   1.000
_cell.length_b   1.000
_cell.length_c   1.000
_cell.angle_alpha   90.00
_cell.angle_beta   90.00
_cell.angle_gamma   90.00
#
_symmetry.space_group_name_H-M   'P 1'
#
loop_
_entity.id
_entity.type
_entity.pdbx_description
1 polymer ?
#
loop_
_entity_poly.entity_id
_entity_poly.type
_entity_poly.pdbx_seq_one_letter_code
_entity_poly.pdbx_strand_id
1 'polypeptide(L)'
;APSGHIPFTPRAKKVLELSLREALQLGHSYIGTEHILLGLIREGEGVAAQVLQKLGADLNRVRQQVIQLLSGFQGKESAATGAATSSGGGDAPSSSLVLDQFGQNLTQAAREGKLDPVIGRESEIERVMQILSRRTKNNPVLIGEPGVGKTTIVAGLAQDIVKGNVPETLKDKQIYTLDLGALVAGPRYRGDFEERLKKVTKEIRTRGDIIVFIDEIHTLVGAGAAEGAIDAASILK
;
A
#
# COMPACT_ATOMS: atom_id res chain seq x y z
N ALA A 1 13.49 25.93 -20.69
CA ALA A 1 12.29 25.33 -20.12
C ALA A 1 11.51 26.44 -19.42
N PRO A 2 10.20 26.63 -19.68
CA PRO A 2 9.41 27.64 -18.99
C PRO A 2 9.25 27.26 -17.53
N SER A 3 9.85 28.05 -16.64
CA SER A 3 9.69 27.96 -15.19
C SER A 3 8.42 28.72 -14.77
N GLY A 4 7.25 28.11 -15.00
CA GLY A 4 5.98 28.69 -14.60
C GLY A 4 4.93 27.60 -14.42
N HIS A 5 4.02 27.78 -13.45
CA HIS A 5 2.85 26.92 -13.27
C HIS A 5 2.07 26.85 -14.59
N ILE A 6 1.94 25.66 -15.15
CA ILE A 6 1.10 25.41 -16.32
C ILE A 6 -0.36 25.56 -15.86
N PRO A 7 -1.13 26.54 -16.35
CA PRO A 7 -2.51 26.73 -15.92
C PRO A 7 -3.39 25.59 -16.42
N PHE A 8 -4.33 25.13 -15.59
CA PHE A 8 -5.34 24.17 -16.02
C PHE A 8 -6.23 24.74 -17.14
N THR A 9 -6.54 23.91 -18.10
CA THR A 9 -7.54 24.26 -19.13
C THR A 9 -8.92 24.45 -18.47
N PRO A 10 -9.84 25.22 -19.10
CA PRO A 10 -11.19 25.40 -18.57
C PRO A 10 -11.93 24.09 -18.30
N ARG A 11 -11.75 23.07 -19.16
CA ARG A 11 -12.33 21.73 -18.96
C ARG A 11 -11.70 20.99 -17.79
N ALA A 12 -10.38 21.07 -17.63
CA ALA A 12 -9.70 20.46 -16.47
C ALA A 12 -10.19 21.07 -15.15
N LYS A 13 -10.38 22.39 -15.10
CA LYS A 13 -10.99 23.06 -13.93
C LYS A 13 -12.39 22.54 -13.66
N LYS A 14 -13.21 22.38 -14.70
CA LYS A 14 -14.58 21.84 -14.58
C LYS A 14 -14.59 20.40 -14.07
N VAL A 15 -13.66 19.54 -14.53
CA VAL A 15 -13.52 18.17 -14.01
C VAL A 15 -13.19 18.19 -12.53
N LEU A 16 -12.25 19.02 -12.07
CA LEU A 16 -11.91 19.14 -10.66
C LEU A 16 -13.07 19.64 -9.80
N GLU A 17 -13.84 20.60 -10.30
CA GLU A 17 -15.06 21.09 -9.63
C GLU A 17 -16.12 19.99 -9.53
N LEU A 18 -16.33 19.23 -10.61
CA LEU A 18 -17.25 18.10 -10.60
C LEU A 18 -16.77 16.98 -9.66
N SER A 19 -15.45 16.75 -9.58
CA SER A 19 -14.88 15.78 -8.64
C SER A 19 -15.15 16.14 -7.19
N LEU A 20 -15.05 17.43 -6.84
CA LEU A 20 -15.43 17.93 -5.51
C LEU A 20 -16.91 17.69 -5.23
N ARG A 21 -17.78 17.96 -6.19
CA ARG A 21 -19.22 17.71 -6.04
C ARG A 21 -19.55 16.24 -5.86
N GLU A 22 -18.91 15.35 -6.60
CA GLU A 22 -19.07 13.90 -6.44
C GLU A 22 -18.61 13.43 -5.07
N ALA A 23 -17.46 13.91 -4.57
CA ALA A 23 -16.98 13.59 -3.22
C ALA A 23 -17.98 14.03 -2.15
N LEU A 24 -18.49 15.26 -2.23
CA LEU A 24 -19.50 15.77 -1.29
C LEU A 24 -20.81 14.97 -1.34
N GLN A 25 -21.28 14.59 -2.55
CA GLN A 25 -22.49 13.78 -2.71
C GLN A 25 -22.34 12.37 -2.12
N LEU A 26 -21.14 11.81 -2.17
CA LEU A 26 -20.82 10.52 -1.58
C LEU A 26 -20.50 10.60 -0.08
N GLY A 27 -20.51 11.78 0.52
CA GLY A 27 -20.22 12.00 1.94
C GLY A 27 -18.72 11.89 2.29
N HIS A 28 -17.84 11.99 1.29
CA HIS A 28 -16.40 11.92 1.51
C HIS A 28 -15.81 13.29 1.83
N SER A 29 -14.89 13.34 2.77
CA SER A 29 -14.17 14.56 3.17
C SER A 29 -12.89 14.80 2.37
N TYR A 30 -12.59 13.97 1.36
CA TYR A 30 -11.39 14.02 0.52
C TYR A 30 -11.76 13.85 -0.96
N ILE A 31 -10.87 14.24 -1.86
CA ILE A 31 -10.99 14.00 -3.29
C ILE A 31 -9.93 12.97 -3.69
N GLY A 32 -10.34 11.73 -3.94
CA GLY A 32 -9.48 10.67 -4.44
C GLY A 32 -9.56 10.54 -5.97
N THR A 33 -8.80 9.62 -6.52
CA THR A 33 -8.75 9.31 -7.97
C THR A 33 -10.12 8.86 -8.50
N GLU A 34 -10.89 8.15 -7.68
CA GLU A 34 -12.26 7.72 -7.95
C GLU A 34 -13.19 8.91 -8.20
N HIS A 35 -13.08 9.97 -7.40
CA HIS A 35 -13.87 11.20 -7.58
C HIS A 35 -13.45 11.97 -8.82
N ILE A 36 -12.15 11.95 -9.17
CA ILE A 36 -11.64 12.54 -10.41
C ILE A 36 -12.21 11.78 -11.62
N LEU A 37 -12.23 10.46 -11.56
CA LEU A 37 -12.84 9.63 -12.61
C LEU A 37 -14.33 9.91 -12.75
N LEU A 38 -15.07 10.01 -11.64
CA LEU A 38 -16.49 10.37 -11.66
C LEU A 38 -16.72 11.76 -12.24
N GLY A 39 -15.88 12.74 -11.87
CA GLY A 39 -15.93 14.11 -12.43
C GLY A 39 -15.67 14.14 -13.93
N LEU A 40 -14.72 13.34 -14.40
CA LEU A 40 -14.37 13.20 -15.82
C LEU A 40 -15.50 12.55 -16.62
N ILE A 41 -16.12 11.51 -16.08
CA ILE A 41 -17.29 10.84 -16.69
C ILE A 41 -18.47 11.81 -16.77
N ARG A 42 -18.67 12.63 -15.74
CA ARG A 42 -19.77 13.60 -15.69
C ARG A 42 -19.57 14.79 -16.64
N GLU A 43 -18.33 15.20 -16.85
CA GLU A 43 -18.00 16.23 -17.87
C GLU A 43 -18.30 15.69 -19.28
N GLY A 44 -17.88 14.45 -19.58
CA GLY A 44 -18.32 13.64 -20.71
C GLY A 44 -17.84 14.05 -22.10
N GLU A 45 -17.43 15.29 -22.29
CA GLU A 45 -17.05 15.87 -23.61
C GLU A 45 -15.54 15.98 -23.80
N GLY A 46 -14.76 15.78 -22.73
CA GLY A 46 -13.30 15.87 -22.76
C GLY A 46 -12.65 14.74 -23.55
N VAL A 47 -11.42 14.99 -24.01
CA VAL A 47 -10.63 14.00 -24.76
C VAL A 47 -10.52 12.67 -24.00
N ALA A 48 -10.35 12.71 -22.68
CA ALA A 48 -10.23 11.52 -21.86
C ALA A 48 -11.53 10.69 -21.85
N ALA A 49 -12.70 11.34 -21.75
CA ALA A 49 -13.99 10.66 -21.84
C ALA A 49 -14.20 10.01 -23.22
N GLN A 50 -13.83 10.72 -24.29
CA GLN A 50 -13.88 10.21 -25.67
C GLN A 50 -12.94 9.01 -25.89
N VAL A 51 -11.74 9.04 -25.29
CA VAL A 51 -10.81 7.91 -25.37
C VAL A 51 -11.39 6.69 -24.65
N LEU A 52 -11.96 6.86 -23.47
CA LEU A 52 -12.61 5.75 -22.74
C LEU A 52 -13.74 5.14 -23.57
N GLN A 53 -14.58 5.95 -24.20
CA GLN A 53 -15.64 5.48 -25.09
C GLN A 53 -15.11 4.73 -26.30
N LYS A 54 -14.06 5.24 -26.96
CA LYS A 54 -13.40 4.55 -28.08
C LYS A 54 -12.76 3.22 -27.71
N LEU A 55 -12.33 3.07 -26.46
CA LEU A 55 -11.84 1.82 -25.91
C LEU A 55 -12.97 0.86 -25.47
N GLY A 56 -14.23 1.21 -25.76
CA GLY A 56 -15.39 0.36 -25.46
C GLY A 56 -15.92 0.49 -24.02
N ALA A 57 -15.44 1.48 -23.24
CA ALA A 57 -15.95 1.73 -21.91
C ALA A 57 -17.28 2.49 -21.96
N ASP A 58 -18.36 1.87 -21.47
CA ASP A 58 -19.63 2.57 -21.22
C ASP A 58 -19.47 3.43 -19.95
N LEU A 59 -19.51 4.75 -20.13
CA LEU A 59 -19.30 5.73 -19.04
C LEU A 59 -20.32 5.56 -17.91
N ASN A 60 -21.58 5.20 -18.21
CA ASN A 60 -22.61 4.98 -17.21
C ASN A 60 -22.32 3.72 -16.40
N ARG A 61 -21.89 2.66 -17.06
CA ARG A 61 -21.50 1.41 -16.41
C ARG A 61 -20.27 1.58 -15.51
N VAL A 62 -19.26 2.30 -16.00
CA VAL A 62 -18.06 2.64 -15.19
C VAL A 62 -18.47 3.46 -13.96
N ARG A 63 -19.36 4.47 -14.12
CA ARG A 63 -19.87 5.25 -12.99
C ARG A 63 -20.54 4.35 -11.93
N GLN A 64 -21.43 3.46 -12.35
CA GLN A 64 -22.12 2.54 -11.43
C GLN A 64 -21.13 1.63 -10.70
N GLN A 65 -20.16 1.08 -11.40
CA GLN A 65 -19.13 0.23 -10.78
C GLN A 65 -18.29 0.98 -9.76
N VAL A 66 -17.87 2.21 -10.07
CA VAL A 66 -17.11 3.05 -9.13
C VAL A 66 -17.94 3.33 -7.87
N ILE A 67 -19.21 3.74 -8.02
CA ILE A 67 -20.10 4.00 -6.88
C ILE A 67 -20.31 2.72 -6.06
N GLN A 68 -20.49 1.57 -6.70
CA GLN A 68 -20.67 0.27 -6.03
C GLN A 68 -19.42 -0.13 -5.23
N LEU A 69 -18.22 0.08 -5.79
CA LEU A 69 -16.97 -0.16 -5.09
C LEU A 69 -16.84 0.76 -3.87
N LEU A 70 -17.11 2.05 -4.01
CA LEU A 70 -17.06 3.03 -2.91
C LEU A 70 -18.07 2.70 -1.80
N SER A 71 -19.31 2.30 -2.15
CA SER A 71 -20.32 1.89 -1.16
C SER A 71 -19.95 0.58 -0.45
N GLY A 72 -19.27 -0.33 -1.12
CA GLY A 72 -18.73 -1.56 -0.53
C GLY A 72 -17.60 -1.29 0.49
N PHE A 73 -16.83 -0.22 0.31
CA PHE A 73 -15.84 0.24 1.28
C PHE A 73 -16.47 0.93 2.50
N GLN A 74 -17.52 1.73 2.32
CA GLN A 74 -18.24 2.38 3.44
C GLN A 74 -18.94 1.37 4.37
N GLY A 75 -19.41 0.24 3.85
CA GLY A 75 -20.00 -0.82 4.66
C GLY A 75 -19.02 -1.52 5.61
N LYS A 76 -17.72 -1.40 5.39
CA LYS A 76 -16.67 -1.94 6.28
C LYS A 76 -16.25 -1.00 7.40
N GLU A 77 -16.44 0.31 7.26
CA GLU A 77 -16.13 1.27 8.33
C GLU A 77 -17.23 1.39 9.39
N SER A 78 -18.48 1.08 9.05
CA SER A 78 -19.62 1.18 9.99
C SER A 78 -19.91 -0.10 10.79
N ALA A 79 -19.23 -1.23 10.53
CA ALA A 79 -19.49 -2.52 11.16
C ALA A 79 -18.54 -2.86 12.33
N ALA A 80 -17.80 -1.88 12.89
CA ALA A 80 -16.88 -2.09 14.01
C ALA A 80 -17.50 -1.87 15.40
N THR A 81 -18.83 -1.88 15.52
CA THR A 81 -19.50 -1.94 16.82
C THR A 81 -20.63 -2.97 16.80
N GLY A 82 -20.36 -4.16 17.36
CA GLY A 82 -21.42 -5.06 17.79
C GLY A 82 -21.31 -6.51 17.36
N ALA A 83 -20.98 -7.34 18.36
CA ALA A 83 -21.40 -8.71 18.58
C ALA A 83 -20.74 -9.87 17.81
N ALA A 84 -20.06 -10.66 18.63
CA ALA A 84 -19.66 -12.06 18.44
C ALA A 84 -20.82 -12.97 18.01
N THR A 85 -20.56 -13.96 17.15
CA THR A 85 -20.71 -15.40 17.41
C THR A 85 -20.47 -16.28 16.19
N SER A 86 -19.62 -17.25 16.40
CA SER A 86 -19.61 -18.67 16.04
C SER A 86 -19.38 -19.14 14.60
N SER A 87 -18.28 -19.88 14.49
CA SER A 87 -18.08 -21.23 13.94
C SER A 87 -18.03 -21.43 12.42
N GLY A 88 -16.90 -21.98 12.01
CA GLY A 88 -16.77 -22.74 10.76
C GLY A 88 -15.34 -22.71 10.22
N GLY A 89 -14.57 -23.79 10.44
CA GLY A 89 -13.17 -23.91 10.08
C GLY A 89 -12.86 -23.73 8.60
N GLY A 90 -11.70 -23.20 8.37
CA GLY A 90 -11.00 -23.10 7.12
C GLY A 90 -9.80 -22.22 7.34
N ASP A 91 -8.58 -22.79 7.30
CA ASP A 91 -7.32 -22.05 7.36
C ASP A 91 -7.25 -21.00 6.25
N ALA A 92 -7.83 -19.82 6.52
CA ALA A 92 -7.51 -18.62 5.78
C ALA A 92 -6.33 -17.93 6.48
N PRO A 93 -5.26 -17.54 5.76
CA PRO A 93 -4.17 -16.80 6.37
C PRO A 93 -4.74 -15.52 6.99
N SER A 94 -4.53 -15.37 8.30
CA SER A 94 -5.03 -14.24 9.08
C SER A 94 -4.61 -12.93 8.42
N SER A 95 -5.56 -12.24 7.77
CA SER A 95 -5.33 -10.91 7.22
C SER A 95 -5.00 -9.95 8.34
N SER A 96 -3.87 -9.27 8.21
CA SER A 96 -3.36 -8.30 9.15
C SER A 96 -4.09 -6.97 8.91
N LEU A 97 -5.14 -6.68 9.68
CA LEU A 97 -6.01 -5.53 9.43
C LEU A 97 -5.28 -4.17 9.42
N VAL A 98 -4.25 -4.01 10.25
CA VAL A 98 -3.51 -2.75 10.34
C VAL A 98 -2.40 -2.69 9.29
N LEU A 99 -1.66 -3.79 9.11
CA LEU A 99 -0.62 -3.85 8.08
C LEU A 99 -1.18 -3.75 6.66
N ASP A 100 -2.35 -4.33 6.40
CA ASP A 100 -3.01 -4.25 5.07
C ASP A 100 -3.45 -2.83 4.70
N GLN A 101 -3.60 -1.93 5.69
CA GLN A 101 -3.90 -0.51 5.45
C GLN A 101 -2.68 0.31 5.01
N PHE A 102 -1.48 -0.07 5.45
CA PHE A 102 -0.25 0.71 5.25
C PHE A 102 0.83 -0.04 4.48
N GLY A 103 0.53 -1.24 3.99
CA GLY A 103 1.48 -2.06 3.28
C GLY A 103 0.81 -3.06 2.35
N GLN A 104 1.63 -3.79 1.62
CA GLN A 104 1.19 -4.84 0.72
C GLN A 104 1.80 -6.18 1.14
N ASN A 105 0.98 -7.23 1.21
CA ASN A 105 1.45 -8.58 1.44
C ASN A 105 2.04 -9.18 0.15
N LEU A 106 3.37 -9.17 0.03
CA LEU A 106 4.07 -9.72 -1.13
C LEU A 106 3.96 -11.25 -1.23
N THR A 107 3.92 -11.94 -0.10
CA THR A 107 3.75 -13.40 -0.09
C THR A 107 2.37 -13.79 -0.62
N GLN A 108 1.34 -13.03 -0.29
CA GLN A 108 0.00 -13.23 -0.86
C GLN A 108 -0.02 -12.91 -2.36
N ALA A 109 0.60 -11.81 -2.77
CA ALA A 109 0.72 -11.45 -4.18
C ALA A 109 1.49 -12.52 -4.99
N ALA A 110 2.51 -13.14 -4.38
CA ALA A 110 3.23 -14.28 -4.97
C ALA A 110 2.34 -15.52 -5.14
N ARG A 111 1.51 -15.86 -4.15
CA ARG A 111 0.54 -16.97 -4.23
C ARG A 111 -0.50 -16.75 -5.34
N GLU A 112 -0.91 -15.52 -5.53
CA GLU A 112 -1.86 -15.12 -6.56
C GLU A 112 -1.23 -14.96 -7.96
N GLY A 113 0.08 -15.17 -8.08
CA GLY A 113 0.80 -15.02 -9.35
C GLY A 113 0.88 -13.59 -9.89
N LYS A 114 0.73 -12.60 -9.01
CA LYS A 114 0.74 -11.16 -9.37
C LYS A 114 2.13 -10.55 -9.43
N LEU A 115 3.15 -11.28 -9.00
CA LEU A 115 4.53 -10.82 -9.04
C LEU A 115 5.24 -11.27 -10.31
N ASP A 116 6.00 -10.38 -10.90
CA ASP A 116 6.84 -10.70 -12.06
C ASP A 116 7.92 -11.72 -11.69
N PRO A 117 8.33 -12.59 -12.64
CA PRO A 117 9.41 -13.54 -12.42
C PRO A 117 10.74 -12.81 -12.19
N VAL A 118 11.48 -13.24 -11.19
CA VAL A 118 12.79 -12.68 -10.85
C VAL A 118 13.87 -13.53 -11.49
N ILE A 119 14.76 -12.90 -12.25
CA ILE A 119 15.82 -13.56 -12.99
C ILE A 119 17.17 -12.94 -12.64
N GLY A 120 18.18 -13.78 -12.39
CA GLY A 120 19.57 -13.33 -12.19
C GLY A 120 19.83 -12.65 -10.83
N ARG A 121 19.04 -12.96 -9.81
CA ARG A 121 19.18 -12.42 -8.44
C ARG A 121 19.24 -13.52 -7.38
N GLU A 122 19.53 -14.74 -7.78
CA GLU A 122 19.54 -15.91 -6.91
C GLU A 122 20.54 -15.77 -5.77
N SER A 123 21.73 -15.24 -6.05
CA SER A 123 22.80 -15.05 -5.06
C SER A 123 22.44 -14.01 -4.00
N GLU A 124 21.81 -12.91 -4.38
CA GLU A 124 21.36 -11.87 -3.47
C GLU A 124 20.19 -12.36 -2.61
N ILE A 125 19.24 -13.08 -3.20
CA ILE A 125 18.10 -13.67 -2.47
C ILE A 125 18.62 -14.70 -1.45
N GLU A 126 19.53 -15.59 -1.85
CA GLU A 126 20.14 -16.55 -0.92
C GLU A 126 20.87 -15.86 0.22
N ARG A 127 21.61 -14.78 -0.07
CA ARG A 127 22.30 -13.99 0.94
C ARG A 127 21.33 -13.35 1.93
N VAL A 128 20.21 -12.82 1.46
CA VAL A 128 19.14 -12.27 2.30
C VAL A 128 18.55 -13.37 3.21
N MET A 129 18.26 -14.54 2.66
CA MET A 129 17.76 -15.69 3.44
C MET A 129 18.73 -16.12 4.53
N GLN A 130 20.03 -16.19 4.22
CA GLN A 130 21.07 -16.50 5.18
C GLN A 130 21.13 -15.50 6.36
N ILE A 131 20.96 -14.20 6.06
CA ILE A 131 20.96 -13.16 7.09
C ILE A 131 19.69 -13.24 7.95
N LEU A 132 18.52 -13.35 7.33
CA LEU A 132 17.24 -13.47 8.02
C LEU A 132 17.16 -14.70 8.94
N SER A 133 17.86 -15.77 8.58
CA SER A 133 17.91 -17.01 9.38
C SER A 133 18.84 -16.96 10.59
N ARG A 134 19.56 -15.86 10.81
CA ARG A 134 20.45 -15.71 11.97
C ARG A 134 19.62 -15.48 13.24
N ARG A 135 20.18 -15.89 14.39
CA ARG A 135 19.58 -15.63 15.71
C ARG A 135 19.66 -14.16 16.13
N THR A 136 20.72 -13.48 15.72
CA THR A 136 20.98 -12.06 16.01
C THR A 136 21.50 -11.38 14.75
N LYS A 137 21.34 -10.05 14.67
CA LYS A 137 21.76 -9.26 13.50
C LYS A 137 21.17 -9.80 12.19
N ASN A 138 19.89 -10.11 12.24
CA ASN A 138 19.13 -10.74 11.17
C ASN A 138 18.36 -9.75 10.27
N ASN A 139 18.69 -8.46 10.35
CA ASN A 139 18.08 -7.41 9.52
C ASN A 139 19.01 -7.08 8.34
N PRO A 140 18.78 -7.62 7.12
CA PRO A 140 19.56 -7.28 5.95
C PRO A 140 19.25 -5.88 5.46
N VAL A 141 20.25 -5.20 4.91
CA VAL A 141 20.08 -3.91 4.23
C VAL A 141 20.54 -4.07 2.78
N LEU A 142 19.65 -3.75 1.85
CA LEU A 142 19.93 -3.75 0.41
C LEU A 142 20.43 -2.36 0.00
N ILE A 143 21.68 -2.29 -0.43
CA ILE A 143 22.33 -1.05 -0.86
C ILE A 143 22.55 -1.11 -2.37
N GLY A 144 22.25 -0.02 -3.06
CA GLY A 144 22.45 0.09 -4.50
C GLY A 144 21.83 1.36 -5.06
N GLU A 145 22.16 1.70 -6.30
CA GLU A 145 21.58 2.83 -7.00
C GLU A 145 20.07 2.65 -7.24
N PRO A 146 19.33 3.73 -7.51
CA PRO A 146 17.93 3.63 -7.93
C PRO A 146 17.78 2.77 -9.19
N GLY A 147 16.73 1.96 -9.27
CA GLY A 147 16.44 1.14 -10.44
C GLY A 147 17.23 -0.16 -10.60
N VAL A 148 18.20 -0.47 -9.72
CA VAL A 148 18.99 -1.72 -9.82
C VAL A 148 18.22 -2.98 -9.39
N GLY A 149 16.96 -2.86 -8.97
CA GLY A 149 16.11 -4.01 -8.62
C GLY A 149 16.18 -4.44 -7.15
N LYS A 150 16.37 -3.51 -6.20
CA LYS A 150 16.34 -3.84 -4.76
C LYS A 150 15.00 -4.46 -4.34
N THR A 151 13.89 -3.89 -4.77
CA THR A 151 12.53 -4.38 -4.50
C THR A 151 12.27 -5.72 -5.18
N THR A 152 12.89 -5.95 -6.35
CA THR A 152 12.79 -7.23 -7.08
C THR A 152 13.38 -8.40 -6.27
N ILE A 153 14.47 -8.18 -5.52
CA ILE A 153 15.06 -9.20 -4.63
C ILE A 153 14.05 -9.63 -3.57
N VAL A 154 13.29 -8.70 -3.02
CA VAL A 154 12.27 -9.00 -2.00
C VAL A 154 11.07 -9.74 -2.59
N ALA A 155 10.67 -9.38 -3.81
CA ALA A 155 9.64 -10.11 -4.56
C ALA A 155 10.08 -11.56 -4.85
N GLY A 156 11.35 -11.77 -5.23
CA GLY A 156 11.93 -13.11 -5.41
C GLY A 156 11.92 -13.93 -4.13
N LEU A 157 12.31 -13.33 -3.01
CA LEU A 157 12.23 -13.99 -1.70
C LEU A 157 10.79 -14.41 -1.35
N ALA A 158 9.80 -13.55 -1.62
CA ALA A 158 8.38 -13.89 -1.42
C ALA A 158 7.94 -15.08 -2.27
N GLN A 159 8.38 -15.13 -3.53
CA GLN A 159 8.13 -16.28 -4.42
C GLN A 159 8.79 -17.57 -3.91
N ASP A 160 10.02 -17.49 -3.39
CA ASP A 160 10.73 -18.64 -2.86
C ASP A 160 10.09 -19.16 -1.55
N ILE A 161 9.57 -18.29 -0.70
CA ILE A 161 8.76 -18.68 0.47
C ILE A 161 7.53 -19.48 0.02
N VAL A 162 6.81 -19.00 -0.98
CA VAL A 162 5.60 -19.67 -1.51
C VAL A 162 5.92 -21.01 -2.14
N LYS A 163 7.06 -21.12 -2.84
CA LYS A 163 7.55 -22.37 -3.45
C LYS A 163 8.15 -23.34 -2.43
N GLY A 164 8.39 -22.89 -1.20
CA GLY A 164 9.06 -23.68 -0.16
C GLY A 164 10.58 -23.80 -0.34
N ASN A 165 11.19 -23.01 -1.22
CA ASN A 165 12.63 -23.00 -1.50
C ASN A 165 13.41 -22.15 -0.48
N VAL A 166 13.04 -22.23 0.78
CA VAL A 166 13.63 -21.43 1.86
C VAL A 166 13.99 -22.30 3.06
N PRO A 167 14.94 -21.89 3.91
CA PRO A 167 15.22 -22.55 5.17
C PRO A 167 13.96 -22.67 6.04
N GLU A 168 13.93 -23.71 6.91
CA GLU A 168 12.79 -24.01 7.80
C GLU A 168 12.32 -22.80 8.62
N THR A 169 13.27 -21.94 9.02
CA THR A 169 13.01 -20.73 9.81
C THR A 169 12.18 -19.68 9.05
N LEU A 170 12.10 -19.77 7.72
CA LEU A 170 11.42 -18.82 6.85
C LEU A 170 10.17 -19.40 6.18
N LYS A 171 9.88 -20.69 6.29
CA LYS A 171 8.79 -21.37 5.55
C LYS A 171 7.42 -20.74 5.76
N ASP A 172 7.06 -20.37 6.98
CA ASP A 172 5.74 -19.86 7.29
C ASP A 172 5.72 -18.34 7.46
N LYS A 173 6.78 -17.67 6.99
CA LYS A 173 6.86 -16.21 7.08
C LYS A 173 6.08 -15.53 5.96
N GLN A 174 5.55 -14.37 6.28
CA GLN A 174 4.89 -13.48 5.33
C GLN A 174 5.69 -12.19 5.18
N ILE A 175 5.92 -11.77 3.95
CA ILE A 175 6.62 -10.51 3.66
C ILE A 175 5.60 -9.43 3.38
N TYR A 176 5.69 -8.35 4.14
CA TYR A 176 4.93 -7.13 3.93
C TYR A 176 5.85 -5.99 3.51
N THR A 177 5.52 -5.28 2.44
CA THR A 177 6.09 -3.96 2.19
C THR A 177 5.37 -2.94 3.07
N LEU A 178 6.12 -2.06 3.72
CA LEU A 178 5.56 -0.96 4.50
C LEU A 178 5.75 0.35 3.73
N ASP A 179 4.65 1.00 3.38
CA ASP A 179 4.65 2.32 2.75
C ASP A 179 4.68 3.40 3.84
N LEU A 180 5.87 3.96 4.05
CA LEU A 180 6.06 5.04 5.01
C LEU A 180 5.35 6.33 4.58
N GLY A 181 5.20 6.56 3.27
CA GLY A 181 4.45 7.68 2.73
C GLY A 181 2.98 7.59 3.11
N ALA A 182 2.37 6.41 3.01
CA ALA A 182 0.99 6.17 3.42
C ALA A 182 0.79 6.34 4.93
N LEU A 183 1.80 5.98 5.74
CA LEU A 183 1.75 6.19 7.20
C LEU A 183 1.79 7.67 7.58
N VAL A 184 2.53 8.49 6.83
CA VAL A 184 2.66 9.95 7.05
C VAL A 184 1.51 10.72 6.39
N ALA A 185 1.01 10.23 5.25
CA ALA A 185 -0.07 10.87 4.51
C ALA A 185 -1.40 10.74 5.29
N GLY A 186 -1.99 11.86 5.63
CA GLY A 186 -3.31 11.93 6.24
C GLY A 186 -3.41 12.35 7.71
N PRO A 187 -2.42 12.21 8.58
CA PRO A 187 -2.55 12.73 9.93
C PRO A 187 -2.55 14.26 9.93
N ARG A 188 -3.61 14.86 10.51
CA ARG A 188 -3.63 16.31 10.80
C ARG A 188 -2.73 16.67 11.99
N TYR A 189 -2.41 15.70 12.82
CA TYR A 189 -1.61 15.85 14.03
C TYR A 189 -0.45 14.87 14.06
N ARG A 190 0.68 15.35 14.53
CA ARG A 190 1.96 14.62 14.60
C ARG A 190 1.87 13.33 15.43
N GLY A 191 1.06 13.30 16.47
CA GLY A 191 0.83 12.13 17.33
C GLY A 191 0.18 10.94 16.60
N ASP A 192 -0.58 11.21 15.55
CA ASP A 192 -1.30 10.16 14.81
C ASP A 192 -0.33 9.23 14.05
N PHE A 193 0.78 9.76 13.53
CA PHE A 193 1.82 8.96 12.86
C PHE A 193 2.50 8.00 13.85
N GLU A 194 2.90 8.52 15.01
CA GLU A 194 3.53 7.69 16.04
C GLU A 194 2.60 6.59 16.55
N GLU A 195 1.32 6.91 16.73
CA GLU A 195 0.32 5.93 17.16
C GLU A 195 0.10 4.83 16.11
N ARG A 196 0.02 5.20 14.83
CA ARG A 196 -0.07 4.23 13.72
C ARG A 196 1.15 3.32 13.65
N LEU A 197 2.35 3.90 13.72
CA LEU A 197 3.59 3.14 13.69
C LEU A 197 3.70 2.19 14.91
N LYS A 198 3.28 2.62 16.10
CA LYS A 198 3.20 1.76 17.30
C LYS A 198 2.20 0.62 17.12
N LYS A 199 1.03 0.87 16.52
CA LYS A 199 0.04 -0.19 16.22
C LYS A 199 0.60 -1.22 15.25
N VAL A 200 1.21 -0.78 14.16
CA VAL A 200 1.89 -1.66 13.17
C VAL A 200 2.98 -2.49 13.84
N THR A 201 3.87 -1.86 14.61
CA THR A 201 4.97 -2.55 15.30
C THR A 201 4.46 -3.57 16.33
N LYS A 202 3.40 -3.22 17.06
CA LYS A 202 2.76 -4.14 18.01
C LYS A 202 2.18 -5.35 17.31
N GLU A 203 1.52 -5.17 16.18
CA GLU A 203 0.96 -6.28 15.39
C GLU A 203 2.05 -7.21 14.86
N ILE A 204 3.13 -6.65 14.29
CA ILE A 204 4.29 -7.42 13.81
C ILE A 204 4.88 -8.27 14.94
N ARG A 205 5.08 -7.70 16.13
CA ARG A 205 5.62 -8.40 17.30
C ARG A 205 4.68 -9.49 17.81
N THR A 206 3.37 -9.25 17.77
CA THR A 206 2.38 -10.22 18.26
C THR A 206 2.27 -11.42 17.34
N ARG A 207 2.34 -11.22 16.04
CA ARG A 207 2.23 -12.30 15.06
C ARG A 207 3.51 -13.13 14.96
N GLY A 208 4.67 -12.50 14.95
CA GLY A 208 5.96 -13.17 14.87
C GLY A 208 6.27 -13.90 13.55
N ASP A 209 5.31 -14.00 12.64
CA ASP A 209 5.44 -14.61 11.30
C ASP A 209 5.72 -13.59 10.20
N ILE A 210 5.83 -12.32 10.55
CA ILE A 210 5.95 -11.22 9.59
C ILE A 210 7.40 -10.79 9.40
N ILE A 211 7.81 -10.64 8.14
CA ILE A 211 9.01 -9.94 7.71
C ILE A 211 8.57 -8.65 7.05
N VAL A 212 9.03 -7.52 7.59
CA VAL A 212 8.71 -6.21 7.02
C VAL A 212 9.83 -5.75 6.10
N PHE A 213 9.48 -5.36 4.90
CA PHE A 213 10.34 -4.67 3.97
C PHE A 213 10.00 -3.18 3.98
N ILE A 214 11.01 -2.36 4.25
CA ILE A 214 10.90 -0.91 4.20
C ILE A 214 11.71 -0.43 3.02
N ASP A 215 11.05 0.13 2.02
CA ASP A 215 11.73 0.79 0.92
C ASP A 215 12.09 2.22 1.32
N GLU A 216 13.19 2.74 0.78
CA GLU A 216 13.66 4.10 1.03
C GLU A 216 13.78 4.47 2.52
N ILE A 217 14.44 3.63 3.32
CA ILE A 217 14.60 3.81 4.78
C ILE A 217 15.15 5.21 5.17
N HIS A 218 15.81 5.90 4.24
CA HIS A 218 16.30 7.26 4.46
C HIS A 218 15.18 8.28 4.66
N THR A 219 13.96 8.00 4.20
CA THR A 219 12.79 8.85 4.43
C THR A 219 12.41 8.92 5.91
N LEU A 220 12.72 7.88 6.70
CA LEU A 220 12.53 7.86 8.15
C LEU A 220 13.42 8.87 8.88
N VAL A 221 14.64 9.10 8.36
CA VAL A 221 15.61 10.02 8.98
C VAL A 221 15.19 11.48 8.75
N GLY A 222 14.55 11.77 7.61
CA GLY A 222 14.05 13.11 7.26
C GLY A 222 12.73 13.49 7.94
N ALA A 223 11.88 12.52 8.24
CA ALA A 223 10.57 12.76 8.88
C ALA A 223 10.68 13.21 10.35
N GLY A 224 11.86 13.08 10.96
CA GLY A 224 12.13 13.45 12.35
C GLY A 224 12.93 14.75 12.58
N ALA A 225 13.37 15.44 11.53
CA ALA A 225 14.31 16.55 11.61
C ALA A 225 13.75 17.89 12.13
N ALA A 226 12.45 17.99 12.43
CA ALA A 226 11.90 19.16 13.11
C ALA A 226 11.88 18.91 14.63
N GLU A 227 12.39 19.86 15.40
CA GLU A 227 12.56 19.81 16.87
C GLU A 227 11.44 19.08 17.64
N GLY A 228 11.80 18.02 18.38
CA GLY A 228 10.91 17.27 19.27
C GLY A 228 10.25 16.00 18.69
N ALA A 229 10.69 15.47 17.55
CA ALA A 229 10.20 14.17 17.04
C ALA A 229 10.90 13.03 17.78
N ILE A 230 10.10 12.13 18.35
CA ILE A 230 10.58 10.79 18.68
C ILE A 230 10.98 10.15 17.34
N ASP A 231 12.26 9.81 17.23
CA ASP A 231 12.84 9.23 16.03
C ASP A 231 12.08 7.94 15.68
N ALA A 232 11.44 7.90 14.50
CA ALA A 232 10.75 6.71 14.02
C ALA A 232 11.69 5.48 14.01
N ALA A 233 13.00 5.70 13.86
CA ALA A 233 14.02 4.69 14.01
C ALA A 233 14.08 4.10 15.43
N SER A 234 13.74 4.88 16.47
CA SER A 234 13.67 4.39 17.85
C SER A 234 12.43 3.52 18.12
N ILE A 235 11.35 3.71 17.36
CA ILE A 235 10.12 2.90 17.49
C ILE A 235 10.29 1.54 16.79
N LEU A 236 11.07 1.51 15.70
CA LEU A 236 11.33 0.30 14.93
C LEU A 236 12.46 -0.58 15.51
N LYS A 237 13.21 -0.10 16.49
CA LYS A 237 14.27 -0.81 17.18
C LYS A 237 13.69 -1.71 18.28
#